data_9b8453c8550673eac807cf0b5b34af32
#
_entry.id   9b8453c8550673eac807cf0b5b34af32
#
_cell.length_a   1.000
_cell.length_b   1.000
_cell.length_c   1.000
_cell.angle_alpha   90.00
_cell.angle_beta   90.00
_cell.angle_gamma   90.00
#
_symmetry.space_group_name_H-M   'P 1'
#
loop_
_entity.id
_entity.type
_entity.pdbx_description
1 polymer ?
#
loop_
_entity_poly.entity_id
_entity_poly.type
_entity_poly.pdbx_seq_one_letter_code
_entity_poly.pdbx_strand_id
1 'polypeptide(L)'
;GNKRLIAALTRVKSYLDYGAFTPIQVAATAALNGDGSEVEEVRKVYHRRRDVMVDAFGRAGWTIPAPAATMFAWAPIPDQYKHLGSLEFSKLLLAEAKVAVS
;
A
#
# COMPACT_ATOMS: atom_id res chain seq x y z
N GLY A 1 19.47 -8.96 -2.57
CA GLY A 1 19.77 -8.26 -1.30
C GLY A 1 21.21 -8.51 -0.83
N ASN A 2 21.60 -7.89 0.26
CA ASN A 2 22.94 -8.09 0.83
C ASN A 2 23.12 -9.54 1.32
N LYS A 3 24.10 -10.26 0.79
CA LYS A 3 24.36 -11.70 1.06
C LYS A 3 24.49 -12.00 2.56
N ARG A 4 25.19 -11.14 3.30
CA ARG A 4 25.39 -11.33 4.75
C ARG A 4 24.08 -11.20 5.54
N LEU A 5 23.25 -10.22 5.20
CA LEU A 5 21.94 -10.01 5.83
C LEU A 5 20.98 -11.14 5.51
N ILE A 6 20.96 -11.60 4.25
CA ILE A 6 20.13 -12.75 3.85
C ILE A 6 20.56 -14.02 4.60
N ALA A 7 21.87 -14.29 4.72
CA ALA A 7 22.36 -15.44 5.46
C ALA A 7 21.98 -15.37 6.96
N ALA A 8 22.12 -14.19 7.58
CA ALA A 8 21.70 -14.00 8.96
C ALA A 8 20.20 -14.21 9.15
N LEU A 9 19.36 -13.65 8.26
CA LEU A 9 17.92 -13.84 8.29
C LEU A 9 17.55 -15.31 8.12
N THR A 10 18.16 -16.01 7.18
CA THR A 10 17.94 -17.45 6.94
C THR A 10 18.22 -18.25 8.22
N ARG A 11 19.32 -17.94 8.90
CA ARG A 11 19.66 -18.60 10.15
C ARG A 11 18.63 -18.34 11.25
N VAL A 12 18.22 -17.09 11.44
CA VAL A 12 17.20 -16.73 12.44
C VAL A 12 15.87 -17.43 12.12
N LYS A 13 15.42 -17.38 10.87
CA LYS A 13 14.17 -18.02 10.45
C LYS A 13 14.19 -19.55 10.61
N SER A 14 15.33 -20.19 10.43
CA SER A 14 15.43 -21.64 10.62
C SER A 14 15.18 -22.12 12.07
N TYR A 15 15.21 -21.21 13.04
CA TYR A 15 14.86 -21.47 14.45
C TYR A 15 13.48 -20.97 14.85
N LEU A 16 12.96 -19.95 14.16
CA LEU A 16 11.68 -19.32 14.51
C LEU A 16 10.48 -19.96 13.84
N ASP A 17 10.63 -20.41 12.61
CA ASP A 17 9.54 -21.01 11.87
C ASP A 17 10.01 -22.28 11.13
N TYR A 18 9.32 -23.39 11.37
CA TYR A 18 9.56 -24.68 10.72
C TYR A 18 8.74 -24.84 9.42
N GLY A 19 8.30 -23.75 8.86
CA GLY A 19 7.48 -23.69 7.65
C GLY A 19 6.13 -23.03 7.88
N ALA A 20 5.47 -22.67 6.79
CA ALA A 20 4.15 -22.07 6.84
C ALA A 20 3.08 -23.14 7.11
N PHE A 21 1.98 -22.73 7.76
CA PHE A 21 0.81 -23.58 7.99
C PHE A 21 0.31 -24.20 6.68
N THR A 22 0.20 -25.51 6.64
CA THR A 22 -0.10 -26.26 5.40
C THR A 22 -1.32 -25.76 4.62
N PRO A 23 -2.46 -25.43 5.25
CA PRO A 23 -3.61 -24.87 4.51
C PRO A 23 -3.28 -23.58 3.75
N ILE A 24 -2.40 -22.73 4.29
CA ILE A 24 -1.95 -21.51 3.59
C ILE A 24 -1.09 -21.88 2.37
N GLN A 25 -0.24 -22.89 2.49
CA GLN A 25 0.56 -23.38 1.35
C GLN A 25 -0.32 -23.95 0.23
N VAL A 26 -1.36 -24.70 0.60
CA VAL A 26 -2.34 -25.24 -0.36
C VAL A 26 -3.10 -24.11 -1.04
N ALA A 27 -3.57 -23.11 -0.28
CA ALA A 27 -4.24 -21.92 -0.82
C ALA A 27 -3.33 -21.13 -1.77
N ALA A 28 -2.07 -20.91 -1.39
CA ALA A 28 -1.09 -20.26 -2.25
C ALA A 28 -0.83 -21.05 -3.55
N THR A 29 -0.74 -22.37 -3.45
CA THR A 29 -0.58 -23.24 -4.63
C THR A 29 -1.79 -23.15 -5.57
N ALA A 30 -3.00 -23.15 -5.03
CA ALA A 30 -4.21 -22.97 -5.81
C ALA A 30 -4.25 -21.61 -6.50
N ALA A 31 -3.91 -20.53 -5.77
CA ALA A 31 -3.88 -19.18 -6.33
C ALA A 31 -2.83 -19.04 -7.44
N LEU A 32 -1.65 -19.63 -7.29
CA LEU A 32 -0.57 -19.56 -8.28
C LEU A 32 -0.85 -20.39 -9.54
N ASN A 33 -1.63 -21.46 -9.42
CA ASN A 33 -2.01 -22.33 -10.55
C ASN A 33 -3.35 -21.94 -11.19
N GLY A 34 -4.06 -20.94 -10.62
CA GLY A 34 -5.27 -20.38 -11.21
C GLY A 34 -5.00 -19.59 -12.49
N ASP A 35 -6.06 -19.24 -13.20
CA ASP A 35 -5.97 -18.48 -14.46
C ASP A 35 -5.72 -16.97 -14.24
N GLY A 36 -5.71 -16.52 -13.00
CA GLY A 36 -5.48 -15.12 -12.64
C GLY A 36 -6.67 -14.18 -12.86
N SER A 37 -7.83 -14.70 -13.22
CA SER A 37 -9.03 -13.87 -13.48
C SER A 37 -9.43 -13.04 -12.28
N GLU A 38 -9.40 -13.61 -11.07
CA GLU A 38 -9.70 -12.89 -9.82
C GLU A 38 -8.71 -11.75 -9.55
N VAL A 39 -7.43 -11.98 -9.85
CA VAL A 39 -6.39 -10.95 -9.70
C VAL A 39 -6.67 -9.79 -10.64
N GLU A 40 -7.05 -10.07 -11.89
CA GLU A 40 -7.36 -9.04 -12.86
C GLU A 40 -8.62 -8.25 -12.48
N GLU A 41 -9.65 -8.89 -11.95
CA GLU A 41 -10.85 -8.20 -11.45
C GLU A 41 -10.51 -7.26 -10.26
N VAL A 42 -9.75 -7.74 -9.29
CA VAL A 42 -9.28 -6.91 -8.16
C VAL A 42 -8.42 -5.75 -8.66
N ARG A 43 -7.51 -6.00 -9.62
CA ARG A 43 -6.67 -4.97 -10.22
C ARG A 43 -7.49 -3.85 -10.87
N LYS A 44 -8.53 -4.19 -11.64
CA LYS A 44 -9.44 -3.22 -12.27
C LYS A 44 -10.15 -2.35 -11.22
N VAL A 45 -10.61 -2.95 -10.13
CA VAL A 45 -11.26 -2.21 -9.03
C VAL A 45 -10.31 -1.18 -8.42
N TYR A 46 -9.08 -1.58 -8.07
CA TYR A 46 -8.09 -0.67 -7.49
C TYR A 46 -7.61 0.40 -8.47
N HIS A 47 -7.47 0.05 -9.75
CA HIS A 47 -7.13 0.99 -10.80
C HIS A 47 -8.17 2.12 -10.89
N ARG A 48 -9.45 1.76 -10.95
CA ARG A 48 -10.55 2.74 -10.96
C ARG A 48 -10.58 3.60 -9.69
N ARG A 49 -10.38 2.98 -8.51
CA ARG A 49 -10.35 3.72 -7.23
C ARG A 49 -9.20 4.72 -7.18
N ARG A 50 -8.03 4.33 -7.68
CA ARG A 50 -6.87 5.23 -7.83
C ARG A 50 -7.23 6.45 -8.68
N ASP A 51 -7.79 6.22 -9.85
CA ASP A 51 -8.11 7.29 -10.80
C ASP A 51 -9.14 8.26 -10.22
N VAL A 52 -10.19 7.74 -9.58
CA VAL A 52 -11.20 8.55 -8.87
C VAL A 52 -10.57 9.37 -7.76
N MET A 53 -9.68 8.78 -6.96
CA MET A 53 -8.99 9.48 -5.88
C MET A 53 -8.12 10.61 -6.40
N VAL A 54 -7.25 10.34 -7.36
CA VAL A 54 -6.32 11.34 -7.94
C VAL A 54 -7.09 12.49 -8.56
N ASP A 55 -8.16 12.21 -9.32
CA ASP A 55 -9.00 13.21 -9.93
C ASP A 55 -9.77 14.05 -8.88
N ALA A 56 -10.34 13.41 -7.86
CA ALA A 56 -11.08 14.10 -6.81
C ALA A 56 -10.19 15.05 -6.00
N PHE A 57 -9.00 14.60 -5.61
CA PHE A 57 -8.03 15.46 -4.92
C PHE A 57 -7.53 16.59 -5.82
N GLY A 58 -7.30 16.31 -7.11
CA GLY A 58 -6.95 17.34 -8.11
C GLY A 58 -8.01 18.44 -8.21
N ARG A 59 -9.29 18.05 -8.27
CA ARG A 59 -10.42 19.02 -8.26
C ARG A 59 -10.50 19.82 -6.97
N ALA A 60 -10.09 19.23 -5.85
CA ALA A 60 -10.02 19.93 -4.55
C ALA A 60 -8.77 20.82 -4.41
N GLY A 61 -7.95 20.94 -5.46
CA GLY A 61 -6.73 21.76 -5.44
C GLY A 61 -5.50 21.06 -4.83
N TRP A 62 -5.58 19.75 -4.55
CA TRP A 62 -4.47 18.99 -4.02
C TRP A 62 -3.98 17.95 -5.06
N THR A 63 -2.94 18.32 -5.80
CA THR A 63 -2.36 17.42 -6.80
C THR A 63 -1.57 16.30 -6.15
N ILE A 64 -2.04 15.06 -6.38
CA ILE A 64 -1.38 13.84 -5.90
C ILE A 64 -0.79 13.10 -7.11
N PRO A 65 0.49 12.69 -7.07
CA PRO A 65 1.05 11.83 -8.12
C PRO A 65 0.29 10.51 -8.19
N ALA A 66 -0.13 10.11 -9.39
CA ALA A 66 -0.79 8.82 -9.58
C ALA A 66 0.20 7.68 -9.29
N PRO A 67 -0.05 6.80 -8.31
CA PRO A 67 0.83 5.68 -8.03
C PRO A 67 0.81 4.68 -9.19
N ALA A 68 2.01 4.23 -9.62
CA ALA A 68 2.15 3.24 -10.67
C ALA A 68 1.70 1.83 -10.23
N ALA A 69 1.75 1.57 -8.94
CA ALA A 69 1.39 0.28 -8.33
C ALA A 69 0.93 0.48 -6.88
N THR A 70 0.49 -0.57 -6.23
CA THR A 70 0.00 -0.63 -4.85
C THR A 70 -1.36 0.05 -4.63
N MET A 71 -1.87 -0.06 -3.42
CA MET A 71 -3.09 0.61 -2.96
C MET A 71 -2.81 1.93 -2.21
N PHE A 72 -1.53 2.30 -2.08
CA PHE A 72 -1.08 3.49 -1.35
C PHE A 72 -0.72 4.62 -2.30
N ALA A 73 -1.03 5.84 -1.91
CA ALA A 73 -0.58 7.05 -2.60
C ALA A 73 0.28 7.89 -1.65
N TRP A 74 1.40 8.37 -2.14
CA TRP A 74 2.22 9.35 -1.44
C TRP A 74 1.79 10.74 -1.89
N ALA A 75 1.16 11.47 -0.97
CA ALA A 75 0.64 12.80 -1.24
C ALA A 75 1.57 13.85 -0.61
N PRO A 76 2.21 14.73 -1.39
CA PRO A 76 2.98 15.82 -0.83
C PRO A 76 2.05 16.77 -0.08
N ILE A 77 2.47 17.24 1.10
CA ILE A 77 1.70 18.24 1.86
C ILE A 77 1.61 19.51 1.02
N PRO A 78 0.39 20.10 0.83
CA PRO A 78 0.25 21.35 0.11
C PRO A 78 1.09 22.47 0.73
N ASP A 79 1.63 23.36 -0.09
CA ASP A 79 2.63 24.34 0.33
C ASP A 79 2.20 25.18 1.54
N GLN A 80 0.93 25.59 1.58
CA GLN A 80 0.37 26.37 2.69
C GLN A 80 0.38 25.64 4.03
N TYR A 81 0.46 24.29 4.03
CA TYR A 81 0.45 23.46 5.24
C TYR A 81 1.81 22.81 5.55
N LYS A 82 2.83 23.02 4.74
CA LYS A 82 4.16 22.40 4.95
C LYS A 82 4.77 22.70 6.32
N HIS A 83 4.46 23.85 6.89
CA HIS A 83 4.94 24.26 8.20
C HIS A 83 4.44 23.36 9.34
N LEU A 84 3.34 22.63 9.16
CA LEU A 84 2.79 21.70 10.16
C LEU A 84 3.55 20.39 10.25
N GLY A 85 4.18 19.96 9.15
CA GLY A 85 4.70 18.59 9.03
C GLY A 85 3.59 17.55 8.88
N SER A 86 3.97 16.28 8.65
CA SER A 86 3.02 15.22 8.29
C SER A 86 2.02 14.89 9.41
N LEU A 87 2.47 14.81 10.65
CA LEU A 87 1.61 14.43 11.76
C LEU A 87 0.51 15.44 12.05
N GLU A 88 0.85 16.73 12.19
CA GLU A 88 -0.13 17.76 12.49
C GLU A 88 -1.05 18.03 11.29
N PHE A 89 -0.54 17.90 10.06
CA PHE A 89 -1.37 17.97 8.87
C PHE A 89 -2.38 16.81 8.81
N SER A 90 -1.98 15.59 9.15
CA SER A 90 -2.89 14.43 9.22
C SER A 90 -3.98 14.62 10.29
N LYS A 91 -3.63 15.19 11.44
CA LYS A 91 -4.61 15.54 12.49
C LYS A 91 -5.59 16.61 12.02
N LEU A 92 -5.10 17.62 11.32
CA LEU A 92 -5.93 18.68 10.74
C LEU A 92 -6.94 18.11 9.73
N LEU A 93 -6.48 17.24 8.81
CA LEU A 93 -7.37 16.57 7.85
C LEU A 93 -8.45 15.75 8.55
N LEU A 94 -8.08 15.01 9.58
CA LEU A 94 -9.06 14.25 10.35
C LEU A 94 -10.06 15.16 11.07
N ALA A 95 -9.60 16.24 11.69
CA ALA A 95 -10.45 17.17 12.45
C ALA A 95 -11.40 17.96 11.55
N GLU A 96 -10.91 18.51 10.45
CA GLU A 96 -11.67 19.45 9.60
C GLU A 96 -12.38 18.75 8.44
N ALA A 97 -11.67 17.87 7.72
CA ALA A 97 -12.19 17.19 6.52
C ALA A 97 -12.77 15.82 6.80
N LYS A 98 -12.61 15.26 8.02
CA LYS A 98 -13.00 13.89 8.38
C LYS A 98 -12.33 12.82 7.52
N VAL A 99 -11.13 13.12 7.02
CA VAL A 99 -10.32 12.23 6.19
C VAL A 99 -9.13 11.74 7.03
N ALA A 100 -9.05 10.43 7.22
CA ALA A 100 -7.92 9.79 7.87
C ALA A 100 -6.84 9.45 6.84
N VAL A 101 -5.63 9.88 7.11
CA VAL A 101 -4.41 9.52 6.36
C VAL A 101 -3.34 9.04 7.33
N SER A 102 -2.33 8.30 6.84
CA SER A 102 -1.22 7.76 7.63
C SER A 102 0.13 8.33 7.19
#